data_9fd0ec73b85eb55d3c55c3df0ee45713
#
_entry.id   9fd0ec73b85eb55d3c55c3df0ee45713
#
_cell.length_a   1.000
_cell.length_b   1.000
_cell.length_c   1.000
_cell.angle_alpha   90.00
_cell.angle_beta   90.00
_cell.angle_gamma   90.00
#
_symmetry.space_group_name_H-M   'P 1'
#
loop_
_entity.id
_entity.type
_entity.pdbx_description
1 polymer ?
#
loop_
_entity_poly.entity_id
_entity_poly.type
_entity_poly.pdbx_seq_one_letter_code
_entity_poly.pdbx_strand_id
1 'polypeptide(L)'
;MFFSVKKAVLLGNPNVGKSVIFNSLTGLGVEISNYPGTTVAVQTGVVKHGGEEFMVTDLPGIYSLAGDSVEEQMVREYLAQENPDLFIVILDSATLERNLFLLLQAADFGKPMLAVLNMIDDAEKAGKDVDAEKLSAVFGIPVLKTVATEGKNLDVLAEYMTKGGIPKAKPATRLDEHIKAAKDSLQAVYTLSDGEALFALEGIRISTLPECVLETAEALSEEIEKLHAMSPHQIIRENRYYTAAEIARAVTSDVPKKKRRDFDALLTRTFPGVPILILTLLAILLIVFEVGGFLEETIVSLMTTYIEEPFHAFGLPAIVDTVGGAIILAIMSGLGIAFPYVFLFYIFISILEDTGYLTRAAFLADRFMHKLGLHGQGVIPFVLSFGCSVPAVMSTSLLPTKRERFISSVLVTMLPCSARTVVISGVVASFVGLGAAFSIYLIVFALVFIVGCILSKVTPGEQYGMILEMSKIRRPILKYVVKKAWLRLKEFLYIAMPLLLVSSIFLGLFEYLGWVELFESFIEPVSEAVLGLPGFAFTALMFGILRKEMAFETLAVMGGSADLLTILTAPQLYIFALVCVLFVPCVSTIAVLAKQLGKKMATFVALFTVTLGLVMGALFNLGFMLFL
;
A
#
# COMPACT_ATOMS: atom_id res chain seq x y z
N MET A 1 47.35 3.79 11.90
CA MET A 1 46.70 2.51 11.60
C MET A 1 45.21 2.82 11.50
N PHE A 2 44.67 2.89 10.29
CA PHE A 2 43.24 3.04 10.10
C PHE A 2 42.62 1.67 10.42
N PHE A 3 41.91 1.53 11.53
CA PHE A 3 41.11 0.37 11.79
C PHE A 3 39.98 0.35 10.74
N SER A 4 40.03 -0.61 9.83
CA SER A 4 38.91 -0.88 8.91
C SER A 4 37.73 -1.32 9.75
N VAL A 5 36.70 -0.52 9.81
CA VAL A 5 35.44 -0.90 10.48
C VAL A 5 34.83 -2.07 9.71
N LYS A 6 34.64 -3.20 10.39
CA LYS A 6 34.04 -4.40 9.78
C LYS A 6 32.60 -4.12 9.38
N LYS A 7 32.20 -4.58 8.20
CA LYS A 7 30.84 -4.41 7.66
C LYS A 7 30.01 -5.68 7.90
N ALA A 8 28.87 -5.56 8.57
CA ALA A 8 27.91 -6.63 8.75
C ALA A 8 26.58 -6.26 8.09
N VAL A 9 25.88 -7.24 7.54
CA VAL A 9 24.54 -7.04 6.95
C VAL A 9 23.51 -7.93 7.60
N LEU A 10 22.30 -7.39 7.82
CA LEU A 10 21.14 -8.15 8.23
C LEU A 10 20.35 -8.59 7.00
N LEU A 11 20.22 -9.90 6.83
CA LEU A 11 19.42 -10.55 5.80
C LEU A 11 18.22 -11.26 6.45
N GLY A 12 17.14 -11.40 5.75
CA GLY A 12 15.98 -12.16 6.22
C GLY A 12 14.71 -11.80 5.46
N ASN A 13 13.74 -12.67 5.55
CA ASN A 13 12.45 -12.47 4.93
C ASN A 13 11.72 -11.24 5.50
N PRO A 14 10.72 -10.68 4.82
CA PRO A 14 9.85 -9.67 5.42
C PRO A 14 9.23 -10.18 6.73
N ASN A 15 9.05 -9.28 7.71
CA ASN A 15 8.40 -9.54 9.00
C ASN A 15 9.08 -10.53 9.97
N VAL A 16 10.30 -10.97 9.74
CA VAL A 16 11.06 -11.84 10.66
C VAL A 16 11.62 -11.11 11.89
N GLY A 17 11.39 -9.80 12.00
CA GLY A 17 11.87 -8.98 13.13
C GLY A 17 13.25 -8.36 12.92
N LYS A 18 13.73 -8.27 11.68
CA LYS A 18 15.03 -7.74 11.28
C LYS A 18 15.30 -6.33 11.83
N SER A 19 14.40 -5.38 11.55
CA SER A 19 14.54 -3.99 12.02
C SER A 19 14.40 -3.85 13.55
N VAL A 20 13.72 -4.79 14.24
CA VAL A 20 13.69 -4.81 15.71
C VAL A 20 15.06 -5.19 16.26
N ILE A 21 15.69 -6.22 15.69
CA ILE A 21 17.06 -6.65 16.06
C ILE A 21 18.04 -5.52 15.76
N PHE A 22 17.96 -4.91 14.57
CA PHE A 22 18.81 -3.79 14.17
C PHE A 22 18.74 -2.63 15.16
N ASN A 23 17.52 -2.14 15.48
CA ASN A 23 17.34 -1.04 16.42
C ASN A 23 17.81 -1.38 17.85
N SER A 24 17.70 -2.64 18.25
CA SER A 24 18.17 -3.09 19.57
C SER A 24 19.69 -3.16 19.63
N LEU A 25 20.36 -3.50 18.53
CA LEU A 25 21.83 -3.58 18.45
C LEU A 25 22.50 -2.20 18.29
N THR A 26 21.90 -1.31 17.50
CA THR A 26 22.51 -0.01 17.11
C THR A 26 22.07 1.16 17.98
N GLY A 27 20.96 1.03 18.72
CA GLY A 27 20.44 2.11 19.57
C GLY A 27 19.91 3.31 18.74
N LEU A 28 20.18 4.54 19.22
CA LEU A 28 19.65 5.79 18.64
C LEU A 28 20.51 6.38 17.49
N GLY A 29 21.64 5.77 17.17
CA GLY A 29 22.60 6.29 16.18
C GLY A 29 22.41 5.68 14.79
N VAL A 30 21.22 5.82 14.19
CA VAL A 30 20.87 5.24 12.89
C VAL A 30 20.88 6.30 11.80
N GLU A 31 21.62 6.08 10.72
CA GLU A 31 21.55 6.86 9.49
C GLU A 31 20.61 6.16 8.50
N ILE A 32 19.67 6.91 7.94
CA ILE A 32 18.76 6.43 6.90
C ILE A 32 19.16 7.08 5.60
N SER A 33 19.54 6.29 4.61
CA SER A 33 19.87 6.75 3.26
C SER A 33 19.09 5.93 2.22
N ASN A 34 18.81 6.53 1.06
CA ASN A 34 18.33 5.77 -0.08
C ASN A 34 19.52 5.18 -0.83
N TYR A 35 19.41 3.91 -1.22
CA TYR A 35 20.43 3.31 -2.06
C TYR A 35 20.48 4.00 -3.43
N PRO A 36 21.67 4.33 -3.95
CA PRO A 36 21.80 5.08 -5.20
C PRO A 36 21.00 4.47 -6.35
N GLY A 37 20.17 5.29 -7.01
CA GLY A 37 19.33 4.86 -8.14
C GLY A 37 18.01 4.16 -7.79
N THR A 38 17.68 4.04 -6.50
CA THR A 38 16.43 3.41 -6.03
C THR A 38 15.67 4.29 -5.04
N THR A 39 14.38 3.99 -4.85
CA THR A 39 13.56 4.60 -3.78
C THR A 39 13.61 3.80 -2.48
N VAL A 40 14.44 2.77 -2.40
CA VAL A 40 14.52 1.85 -1.27
C VAL A 40 15.46 2.41 -0.21
N ALA A 41 14.94 2.59 1.00
CA ALA A 41 15.71 3.09 2.13
C ALA A 41 16.53 1.97 2.78
N VAL A 42 17.80 2.25 3.02
CA VAL A 42 18.74 1.40 3.76
C VAL A 42 19.07 2.09 5.08
N GLN A 43 19.09 1.33 6.18
CA GLN A 43 19.45 1.86 7.49
C GLN A 43 20.81 1.31 7.90
N THR A 44 21.71 2.21 8.29
CA THR A 44 23.05 1.85 8.74
C THR A 44 23.27 2.37 10.16
N GLY A 45 23.86 1.55 11.01
CA GLY A 45 24.17 1.91 12.38
C GLY A 45 25.45 1.24 12.86
N VAL A 46 26.03 1.78 13.93
CA VAL A 46 27.28 1.26 14.51
C VAL A 46 26.96 0.48 15.78
N VAL A 47 27.45 -0.75 15.83
CA VAL A 47 27.39 -1.59 17.03
C VAL A 47 28.77 -1.59 17.69
N LYS A 48 28.81 -1.17 18.97
CA LYS A 48 30.03 -1.15 19.79
C LYS A 48 29.91 -2.16 20.92
N HIS A 49 30.79 -3.14 20.92
CA HIS A 49 30.84 -4.13 22.01
C HIS A 49 32.26 -4.64 22.17
N GLY A 50 32.73 -4.75 23.43
CA GLY A 50 34.05 -5.32 23.75
C GLY A 50 35.24 -4.55 23.15
N GLY A 51 35.07 -3.27 22.77
CA GLY A 51 36.12 -2.44 22.15
C GLY A 51 36.26 -2.59 20.63
N GLU A 52 35.45 -3.44 20.00
CA GLU A 52 35.33 -3.53 18.54
C GLU A 52 34.09 -2.76 18.04
N GLU A 53 34.18 -2.24 16.81
CA GLU A 53 33.08 -1.54 16.14
C GLU A 53 32.72 -2.26 14.85
N PHE A 54 31.40 -2.50 14.67
CA PHE A 54 30.83 -3.01 13.43
C PHE A 54 29.86 -2.00 12.85
N MET A 55 29.98 -1.73 11.57
CA MET A 55 28.94 -1.05 10.80
C MET A 55 27.92 -2.08 10.35
N VAL A 56 26.72 -2.00 10.89
CA VAL A 56 25.62 -2.93 10.57
C VAL A 56 24.64 -2.24 9.64
N THR A 57 24.28 -2.91 8.55
CA THR A 57 23.29 -2.42 7.59
C THR A 57 22.04 -3.30 7.62
N ASP A 58 20.87 -2.69 7.86
CA ASP A 58 19.55 -3.34 7.72
C ASP A 58 19.09 -3.24 6.26
N LEU A 59 19.15 -4.36 5.55
CA LEU A 59 18.68 -4.46 4.16
C LEU A 59 17.18 -4.76 4.13
N PRO A 60 16.46 -4.39 3.07
CA PRO A 60 15.05 -4.75 2.88
C PRO A 60 14.80 -6.24 3.06
N GLY A 61 13.60 -6.58 3.54
CA GLY A 61 13.19 -7.99 3.62
C GLY A 61 12.94 -8.56 2.25
N ILE A 62 13.60 -9.67 1.93
CA ILE A 62 13.50 -10.36 0.65
C ILE A 62 13.22 -11.84 0.86
N TYR A 63 12.59 -12.48 -0.14
CA TYR A 63 12.35 -13.92 -0.10
C TYR A 63 13.41 -14.70 -0.86
N SER A 64 14.05 -14.07 -1.82
CA SER A 64 15.07 -14.68 -2.67
C SER A 64 16.11 -13.65 -3.08
N LEU A 65 17.35 -14.07 -3.19
CA LEU A 65 18.41 -13.28 -3.85
C LEU A 65 18.35 -13.39 -5.38
N ALA A 66 17.59 -14.36 -5.91
CA ALA A 66 17.42 -14.61 -7.33
C ALA A 66 16.12 -14.03 -7.91
N GLY A 67 15.38 -13.22 -7.14
CA GLY A 67 14.11 -12.65 -7.57
C GLY A 67 14.25 -11.36 -8.38
N ASP A 68 13.12 -10.90 -8.94
CA ASP A 68 13.06 -9.76 -9.85
C ASP A 68 12.46 -8.49 -9.22
N SER A 69 12.07 -8.52 -7.94
CA SER A 69 11.61 -7.32 -7.25
C SER A 69 12.71 -6.27 -7.11
N VAL A 70 12.33 -4.99 -7.00
CA VAL A 70 13.29 -3.90 -6.86
C VAL A 70 14.14 -4.07 -5.60
N GLU A 71 13.53 -4.57 -4.52
CA GLU A 71 14.19 -4.85 -3.26
C GLU A 71 15.20 -5.99 -3.39
N GLU A 72 14.84 -7.08 -4.09
CA GLU A 72 15.72 -8.23 -4.30
C GLU A 72 16.90 -7.89 -5.20
N GLN A 73 16.66 -7.14 -6.27
CA GLN A 73 17.73 -6.62 -7.13
C GLN A 73 18.69 -5.71 -6.36
N MET A 74 18.17 -4.80 -5.55
CA MET A 74 18.98 -3.88 -4.75
C MET A 74 19.82 -4.61 -3.71
N VAL A 75 19.24 -5.58 -2.99
CA VAL A 75 19.98 -6.38 -2.00
C VAL A 75 21.10 -7.14 -2.68
N ARG A 76 20.84 -7.76 -3.81
CA ARG A 76 21.84 -8.50 -4.61
C ARG A 76 23.01 -7.61 -5.04
N GLU A 77 22.72 -6.43 -5.59
CA GLU A 77 23.74 -5.45 -5.99
C GLU A 77 24.52 -4.92 -4.78
N TYR A 78 23.84 -4.65 -3.66
CA TYR A 78 24.50 -4.24 -2.42
C TYR A 78 25.52 -5.28 -1.94
N LEU A 79 25.13 -6.56 -1.91
CA LEU A 79 26.03 -7.64 -1.50
C LEU A 79 27.23 -7.79 -2.43
N ALA A 80 27.05 -7.60 -3.73
CA ALA A 80 28.09 -7.66 -4.73
C ALA A 80 29.08 -6.48 -4.61
N GLN A 81 28.59 -5.24 -4.48
CA GLN A 81 29.42 -4.04 -4.48
C GLN A 81 30.10 -3.79 -3.14
N GLU A 82 29.37 -3.89 -2.02
CA GLU A 82 29.87 -3.59 -0.68
C GLU A 82 30.67 -4.72 -0.05
N ASN A 83 30.50 -5.93 -0.57
CA ASN A 83 31.23 -7.14 -0.16
C ASN A 83 31.37 -7.28 1.36
N PRO A 84 30.27 -7.40 2.14
CA PRO A 84 30.28 -7.39 3.60
C PRO A 84 31.13 -8.50 4.20
N ASP A 85 31.71 -8.21 5.38
CA ASP A 85 32.58 -9.16 6.11
C ASP A 85 31.79 -10.23 6.86
N LEU A 86 30.50 -9.92 7.22
CA LEU A 86 29.65 -10.78 8.04
C LEU A 86 28.20 -10.72 7.56
N PHE A 87 27.61 -11.90 7.34
CA PHE A 87 26.19 -12.05 7.10
C PHE A 87 25.48 -12.48 8.38
N ILE A 88 24.43 -11.77 8.77
CA ILE A 88 23.52 -12.12 9.87
C ILE A 88 22.16 -12.42 9.27
N VAL A 89 21.80 -13.70 9.20
CA VAL A 89 20.55 -14.15 8.59
C VAL A 89 19.51 -14.39 9.66
N ILE A 90 18.42 -13.62 9.61
CA ILE A 90 17.34 -13.69 10.60
C ILE A 90 16.22 -14.55 10.04
N LEU A 91 15.85 -15.57 10.80
CA LEU A 91 14.89 -16.60 10.46
C LEU A 91 13.70 -16.55 11.43
N ASP A 92 12.48 -16.65 10.91
CA ASP A 92 11.29 -16.90 11.74
C ASP A 92 11.21 -18.37 12.09
N SER A 93 11.32 -18.68 13.39
CA SER A 93 11.27 -20.05 13.91
C SER A 93 9.91 -20.74 13.71
N ALA A 94 8.82 -19.97 13.56
CA ALA A 94 7.49 -20.54 13.34
C ALA A 94 7.27 -20.97 11.88
N THR A 95 7.97 -20.32 10.92
CA THR A 95 7.87 -20.57 9.47
C THR A 95 9.24 -20.89 8.87
N LEU A 96 10.01 -21.76 9.54
CA LEU A 96 11.42 -22.03 9.26
C LEU A 96 11.68 -22.45 7.80
N GLU A 97 10.89 -23.39 7.27
CA GLU A 97 11.06 -23.94 5.92
C GLU A 97 11.20 -22.84 4.86
N ARG A 98 10.35 -21.83 4.92
CA ARG A 98 10.37 -20.70 3.98
C ARG A 98 11.59 -19.80 4.16
N ASN A 99 12.06 -19.65 5.39
CA ASN A 99 13.21 -18.79 5.70
C ASN A 99 14.54 -19.49 5.34
N LEU A 100 14.58 -20.81 5.35
CA LEU A 100 15.76 -21.57 4.97
C LEU A 100 16.13 -21.40 3.50
N PHE A 101 15.19 -21.07 2.62
CA PHE A 101 15.47 -20.81 1.21
C PHE A 101 16.49 -19.67 1.03
N LEU A 102 16.27 -18.55 1.73
CA LEU A 102 17.20 -17.43 1.71
C LEU A 102 18.53 -17.75 2.41
N LEU A 103 18.48 -18.53 3.51
CA LEU A 103 19.70 -18.96 4.20
C LEU A 103 20.57 -19.85 3.30
N LEU A 104 19.98 -20.76 2.52
CA LEU A 104 20.70 -21.58 1.54
C LEU A 104 21.39 -20.70 0.48
N GLN A 105 20.68 -19.73 -0.07
CA GLN A 105 21.26 -18.79 -1.05
C GLN A 105 22.41 -17.95 -0.43
N ALA A 106 22.24 -17.48 0.80
CA ALA A 106 23.28 -16.72 1.49
C ALA A 106 24.52 -17.59 1.80
N ALA A 107 24.32 -18.87 2.13
CA ALA A 107 25.40 -19.82 2.39
C ALA A 107 26.26 -20.11 1.14
N ASP A 108 25.67 -20.08 -0.05
CA ASP A 108 26.37 -20.30 -1.32
C ASP A 108 27.46 -19.22 -1.59
N PHE A 109 27.39 -18.05 -0.93
CA PHE A 109 28.44 -17.00 -1.03
C PHE A 109 29.71 -17.33 -0.21
N GLY A 110 29.68 -18.32 0.68
CA GLY A 110 30.85 -18.74 1.47
C GLY A 110 31.42 -17.64 2.37
N LYS A 111 30.57 -16.72 2.85
CA LYS A 111 30.94 -15.65 3.78
C LYS A 111 30.84 -16.10 5.24
N PRO A 112 31.60 -15.47 6.17
CA PRO A 112 31.33 -15.59 7.60
C PRO A 112 29.87 -15.28 7.89
N MET A 113 29.21 -16.17 8.67
CA MET A 113 27.75 -16.07 8.83
C MET A 113 27.29 -16.44 10.23
N LEU A 114 26.26 -15.73 10.70
CA LEU A 114 25.47 -16.05 11.89
C LEU A 114 24.02 -16.24 11.47
N ALA A 115 23.36 -17.27 12.00
CA ALA A 115 21.92 -17.43 11.85
C ALA A 115 21.22 -17.10 13.18
N VAL A 116 20.13 -16.34 13.10
CA VAL A 116 19.33 -15.91 14.25
C VAL A 116 17.93 -16.47 14.11
N LEU A 117 17.59 -17.45 14.94
CA LEU A 117 16.24 -17.98 15.07
C LEU A 117 15.43 -17.05 15.97
N ASN A 118 14.70 -16.13 15.37
CA ASN A 118 13.82 -15.19 16.07
C ASN A 118 12.41 -15.76 16.23
N MET A 119 11.59 -15.10 17.07
CA MET A 119 10.20 -15.49 17.32
C MET A 119 10.03 -16.91 17.86
N ILE A 120 10.95 -17.36 18.75
CA ILE A 120 10.89 -18.70 19.35
C ILE A 120 9.60 -18.85 20.17
N ASP A 121 9.21 -17.80 20.90
CA ASP A 121 7.96 -17.75 21.66
C ASP A 121 6.72 -18.02 20.79
N ASP A 122 6.79 -17.65 19.53
CA ASP A 122 5.73 -17.88 18.56
C ASP A 122 5.78 -19.29 17.97
N ALA A 123 6.97 -19.84 17.75
CA ALA A 123 7.13 -21.23 17.36
C ALA A 123 6.61 -22.19 18.46
N GLU A 124 6.95 -21.91 19.74
CA GLU A 124 6.43 -22.67 20.89
C GLU A 124 4.89 -22.58 20.99
N LYS A 125 4.30 -21.40 20.76
CA LYS A 125 2.83 -21.23 20.71
C LYS A 125 2.21 -22.04 19.56
N ALA A 126 2.92 -22.17 18.44
CA ALA A 126 2.50 -22.98 17.29
C ALA A 126 2.70 -24.50 17.52
N GLY A 127 3.31 -24.88 18.65
CA GLY A 127 3.64 -26.28 18.97
C GLY A 127 4.83 -26.78 18.19
N LYS A 128 5.80 -25.92 17.89
CA LYS A 128 7.05 -26.26 17.22
C LYS A 128 8.23 -25.84 18.07
N ASP A 129 9.25 -26.69 18.14
CA ASP A 129 10.58 -26.30 18.64
C ASP A 129 11.61 -26.58 17.55
N VAL A 130 12.52 -25.63 17.36
CA VAL A 130 13.60 -25.73 16.38
C VAL A 130 14.90 -26.01 17.11
N ASP A 131 15.56 -27.09 16.71
CA ASP A 131 16.85 -27.52 17.23
C ASP A 131 17.98 -26.69 16.59
N ALA A 132 18.47 -25.69 17.34
CA ALA A 132 19.52 -24.79 16.88
C ALA A 132 20.87 -25.49 16.67
N GLU A 133 21.15 -26.55 17.44
CA GLU A 133 22.42 -27.31 17.33
C GLU A 133 22.44 -28.11 16.04
N LYS A 134 21.34 -28.78 15.71
CA LYS A 134 21.24 -29.51 14.44
C LYS A 134 21.32 -28.55 13.25
N LEU A 135 20.65 -27.39 13.31
CA LEU A 135 20.74 -26.38 12.26
C LEU A 135 22.17 -25.84 12.11
N SER A 136 22.85 -25.62 13.24
CA SER A 136 24.27 -25.22 13.28
C SER A 136 25.17 -26.27 12.63
N ALA A 137 24.93 -27.55 12.88
CA ALA A 137 25.71 -28.65 12.30
C ALA A 137 25.55 -28.73 10.76
N VAL A 138 24.35 -28.47 10.23
CA VAL A 138 24.06 -28.49 8.78
C VAL A 138 24.89 -27.43 8.04
N PHE A 139 24.86 -26.19 8.52
CA PHE A 139 25.53 -25.06 7.85
C PHE A 139 26.95 -24.79 8.35
N GLY A 140 27.36 -25.39 9.46
CA GLY A 140 28.66 -25.14 10.09
C GLY A 140 28.80 -23.73 10.68
N ILE A 141 27.72 -23.06 11.02
CA ILE A 141 27.67 -21.69 11.54
C ILE A 141 26.99 -21.64 12.91
N PRO A 142 27.28 -20.62 13.74
CA PRO A 142 26.55 -20.39 14.98
C PRO A 142 25.07 -20.06 14.70
N VAL A 143 24.16 -20.67 15.49
CA VAL A 143 22.72 -20.43 15.43
C VAL A 143 22.24 -19.97 16.79
N LEU A 144 21.65 -18.78 16.87
CA LEU A 144 21.19 -18.18 18.13
C LEU A 144 19.67 -18.12 18.18
N LYS A 145 19.09 -18.57 19.30
CA LYS A 145 17.65 -18.43 19.57
C LYS A 145 17.36 -17.08 20.23
N THR A 146 16.46 -16.27 19.65
CA THR A 146 16.12 -14.92 20.16
C THR A 146 14.61 -14.69 20.24
N VAL A 147 14.23 -13.72 21.11
CA VAL A 147 12.93 -13.06 21.11
C VAL A 147 13.21 -11.56 21.07
N ALA A 148 13.30 -11.01 19.86
CA ALA A 148 13.78 -9.64 19.65
C ALA A 148 12.91 -8.58 20.37
N THR A 149 11.60 -8.80 20.48
CA THR A 149 10.67 -7.90 21.17
C THR A 149 10.87 -7.83 22.68
N GLU A 150 11.48 -8.88 23.28
CA GLU A 150 11.80 -8.98 24.70
C GLU A 150 13.28 -8.69 24.99
N GLY A 151 14.08 -8.45 23.95
CA GLY A 151 15.53 -8.27 24.09
C GLY A 151 16.31 -9.55 24.44
N LYS A 152 15.66 -10.73 24.39
CA LYS A 152 16.26 -11.99 24.83
C LYS A 152 17.38 -12.45 23.89
N ASN A 153 18.57 -12.68 24.46
CA ASN A 153 19.79 -13.13 23.79
C ASN A 153 20.36 -12.16 22.73
N LEU A 154 19.98 -10.87 22.71
CA LEU A 154 20.56 -9.89 21.81
C LEU A 154 21.99 -9.48 22.23
N ASP A 155 22.27 -9.45 23.53
CA ASP A 155 23.64 -9.25 24.05
C ASP A 155 24.58 -10.35 23.58
N VAL A 156 24.10 -11.61 23.56
CA VAL A 156 24.86 -12.75 23.06
C VAL A 156 25.16 -12.61 21.56
N LEU A 157 24.20 -12.06 20.78
CA LEU A 157 24.41 -11.78 19.36
C LEU A 157 25.54 -10.75 19.17
N ALA A 158 25.51 -9.65 19.93
CA ALA A 158 26.55 -8.63 19.91
C ALA A 158 27.93 -9.21 20.32
N GLU A 159 27.96 -10.08 21.31
CA GLU A 159 29.19 -10.78 21.74
C GLU A 159 29.76 -11.70 20.63
N TYR A 160 28.90 -12.46 19.94
CA TYR A 160 29.35 -13.29 18.81
C TYR A 160 29.91 -12.47 17.65
N MET A 161 29.31 -11.33 17.34
CA MET A 161 29.82 -10.43 16.30
C MET A 161 31.25 -9.94 16.60
N THR A 162 31.55 -9.67 17.87
CA THR A 162 32.82 -9.05 18.29
C THR A 162 33.93 -10.06 18.65
N LYS A 163 33.59 -11.28 19.03
CA LYS A 163 34.59 -12.34 19.37
C LYS A 163 35.55 -12.69 18.23
N GLY A 164 35.19 -12.41 16.98
CA GLY A 164 35.96 -12.82 15.81
C GLY A 164 35.95 -14.34 15.56
N GLY A 165 36.49 -14.77 14.42
CA GLY A 165 36.58 -16.20 14.10
C GLY A 165 35.24 -16.85 13.72
N ILE A 166 34.26 -16.05 13.26
CA ILE A 166 32.96 -16.58 12.78
C ILE A 166 33.21 -17.46 11.56
N PRO A 167 32.75 -18.72 11.56
CA PRO A 167 33.00 -19.63 10.46
C PRO A 167 32.23 -19.20 9.22
N LYS A 168 32.76 -19.58 8.05
CA LYS A 168 32.08 -19.45 6.77
C LYS A 168 30.97 -20.52 6.69
N ALA A 169 29.83 -20.13 6.15
CA ALA A 169 28.74 -21.07 5.92
C ALA A 169 29.15 -22.12 4.88
N LYS A 170 28.73 -23.37 5.11
CA LYS A 170 28.89 -24.45 4.13
C LYS A 170 27.69 -24.44 3.20
N PRO A 171 27.90 -24.50 1.87
CA PRO A 171 26.81 -24.74 0.94
C PRO A 171 26.08 -26.02 1.30
N ALA A 172 24.76 -25.95 1.48
CA ALA A 172 23.96 -27.10 1.91
C ALA A 172 22.91 -27.51 0.87
N THR A 173 22.76 -26.76 -0.23
CA THR A 173 21.82 -27.09 -1.30
C THR A 173 22.21 -28.38 -2.00
N ARG A 174 21.28 -29.33 -2.08
CA ARG A 174 21.46 -30.57 -2.87
C ARG A 174 21.14 -30.23 -4.32
N LEU A 175 22.18 -29.95 -5.09
CA LEU A 175 22.07 -29.63 -6.51
C LEU A 175 21.91 -30.91 -7.34
N ASP A 176 21.15 -30.79 -8.43
CA ASP A 176 21.12 -31.77 -9.52
C ASP A 176 22.52 -31.98 -10.10
N GLU A 177 22.81 -33.19 -10.60
CA GLU A 177 24.14 -33.57 -11.07
C GLU A 177 24.61 -32.70 -12.25
N HIS A 178 23.73 -32.35 -13.17
CA HIS A 178 24.06 -31.51 -14.32
C HIS A 178 24.30 -30.05 -13.91
N ILE A 179 23.49 -29.52 -12.99
CA ILE A 179 23.71 -28.18 -12.41
C ILE A 179 25.05 -28.13 -11.67
N LYS A 180 25.36 -29.18 -10.89
CA LYS A 180 26.63 -29.27 -10.17
C LYS A 180 27.82 -29.33 -11.15
N ALA A 181 27.74 -30.15 -12.18
CA ALA A 181 28.78 -30.24 -13.20
C ALA A 181 29.01 -28.91 -13.95
N ALA A 182 27.93 -28.23 -14.31
CA ALA A 182 28.02 -26.91 -14.93
C ALA A 182 28.63 -25.83 -14.01
N LYS A 183 28.22 -25.83 -12.72
CA LYS A 183 28.82 -24.97 -11.70
C LYS A 183 30.32 -25.22 -11.56
N ASP A 184 30.73 -26.48 -11.40
CA ASP A 184 32.12 -26.87 -11.25
C ASP A 184 32.94 -26.53 -12.50
N SER A 185 32.35 -26.62 -13.71
CA SER A 185 32.97 -26.22 -14.98
C SER A 185 33.22 -24.71 -15.03
N LEU A 186 32.26 -23.88 -14.60
CA LEU A 186 32.45 -22.43 -14.50
C LEU A 186 33.55 -22.05 -13.50
N GLN A 187 33.58 -22.72 -12.35
CA GLN A 187 34.58 -22.48 -11.32
C GLN A 187 35.98 -22.97 -11.70
N ALA A 188 36.11 -23.94 -12.58
CA ALA A 188 37.38 -24.39 -13.13
C ALA A 188 38.04 -23.34 -14.05
N VAL A 189 37.24 -22.51 -14.70
CA VAL A 189 37.72 -21.47 -15.63
C VAL A 189 37.82 -20.11 -14.97
N TYR A 190 36.88 -19.80 -14.05
CA TYR A 190 36.75 -18.50 -13.41
C TYR A 190 36.80 -18.62 -11.89
N THR A 191 37.40 -17.64 -11.20
CA THR A 191 37.44 -17.58 -9.72
C THR A 191 36.10 -17.04 -9.19
N LEU A 192 35.12 -17.93 -9.00
CA LEU A 192 33.77 -17.60 -8.57
C LEU A 192 33.42 -18.31 -7.27
N SER A 193 32.63 -17.67 -6.42
CA SER A 193 31.94 -18.35 -5.31
C SER A 193 30.81 -19.26 -5.86
N ASP A 194 30.34 -20.21 -5.06
CA ASP A 194 29.22 -21.07 -5.45
C ASP A 194 27.97 -20.22 -5.80
N GLY A 195 27.71 -19.15 -5.03
CA GLY A 195 26.59 -18.26 -5.27
C GLY A 195 26.69 -17.49 -6.60
N GLU A 196 27.88 -16.98 -6.95
CA GLU A 196 28.10 -16.29 -8.22
C GLU A 196 27.98 -17.22 -9.42
N ALA A 197 28.52 -18.44 -9.33
CA ALA A 197 28.40 -19.43 -10.38
C ALA A 197 26.93 -19.88 -10.59
N LEU A 198 26.18 -20.08 -9.50
CA LEU A 198 24.76 -20.40 -9.57
C LEU A 198 23.93 -19.23 -10.14
N PHE A 199 24.22 -17.99 -9.78
CA PHE A 199 23.56 -16.82 -10.37
C PHE A 199 23.81 -16.70 -11.86
N ALA A 200 25.05 -16.95 -12.31
CA ALA A 200 25.33 -16.95 -13.74
C ALA A 200 24.51 -18.02 -14.49
N LEU A 201 24.39 -19.24 -13.95
CA LEU A 201 23.56 -20.30 -14.52
C LEU A 201 22.05 -20.00 -14.46
N GLU A 202 21.61 -19.26 -13.43
CA GLU A 202 20.22 -18.79 -13.31
C GLU A 202 19.91 -17.63 -14.29
N GLY A 203 20.90 -17.12 -15.05
CA GLY A 203 20.76 -15.97 -15.94
C GLY A 203 20.69 -14.63 -15.21
N ILE A 204 21.13 -14.59 -13.94
CA ILE A 204 21.06 -13.39 -13.09
C ILE A 204 22.32 -12.56 -13.28
N ARG A 205 22.14 -11.33 -13.74
CA ARG A 205 23.24 -10.37 -13.89
C ARG A 205 23.47 -9.63 -12.58
N ILE A 206 24.72 -9.59 -12.14
CA ILE A 206 25.22 -8.74 -11.05
C ILE A 206 26.43 -7.95 -11.55
N SER A 207 26.63 -6.75 -11.01
CA SER A 207 27.66 -5.82 -11.48
C SER A 207 29.10 -6.36 -11.40
N THR A 208 29.35 -7.36 -10.57
CA THR A 208 30.66 -7.98 -10.37
C THR A 208 30.96 -9.14 -11.32
N LEU A 209 29.97 -9.68 -12.04
CA LEU A 209 30.17 -10.78 -12.99
C LEU A 209 30.62 -10.24 -14.37
N PRO A 210 31.77 -10.69 -14.88
CA PRO A 210 32.23 -10.36 -16.21
C PRO A 210 31.29 -10.93 -17.31
N GLU A 211 31.15 -10.25 -18.44
CA GLU A 211 30.31 -10.68 -19.55
C GLU A 211 30.72 -12.07 -20.09
N CYS A 212 32.00 -12.37 -20.14
CA CYS A 212 32.50 -13.69 -20.59
C CYS A 212 32.01 -14.86 -19.70
N VAL A 213 31.78 -14.61 -18.39
CA VAL A 213 31.21 -15.60 -17.48
C VAL A 213 29.74 -15.85 -17.83
N LEU A 214 29.01 -14.77 -18.12
CA LEU A 214 27.59 -14.85 -18.47
C LEU A 214 27.39 -15.58 -19.82
N GLU A 215 28.21 -15.29 -20.83
CA GLU A 215 28.17 -15.99 -22.12
C GLU A 215 28.47 -17.48 -21.97
N THR A 216 29.47 -17.85 -21.16
CA THR A 216 29.79 -19.25 -20.89
C THR A 216 28.67 -19.96 -20.13
N ALA A 217 28.07 -19.27 -19.14
CA ALA A 217 26.96 -19.80 -18.37
C ALA A 217 25.69 -19.97 -19.22
N GLU A 218 25.44 -19.06 -20.17
CA GLU A 218 24.30 -19.15 -21.11
C GLU A 218 24.42 -20.39 -22.00
N ALA A 219 25.61 -20.68 -22.54
CA ALA A 219 25.85 -21.90 -23.33
C ALA A 219 25.60 -23.19 -22.53
N LEU A 220 26.08 -23.24 -21.26
CA LEU A 220 25.83 -24.36 -20.37
C LEU A 220 24.34 -24.48 -19.99
N SER A 221 23.67 -23.34 -19.83
CA SER A 221 22.24 -23.29 -19.50
C SER A 221 21.38 -23.83 -20.64
N GLU A 222 21.69 -23.51 -21.89
CA GLU A 222 21.01 -24.08 -23.06
C GLU A 222 21.18 -25.62 -23.15
N GLU A 223 22.37 -26.13 -22.78
CA GLU A 223 22.61 -27.57 -22.77
C GLU A 223 21.74 -28.27 -21.71
N ILE A 224 21.69 -27.71 -20.51
CA ILE A 224 20.85 -28.22 -19.41
C ILE A 224 19.37 -28.18 -19.78
N GLU A 225 18.91 -27.07 -20.39
CA GLU A 225 17.52 -26.91 -20.79
C GLU A 225 17.10 -27.95 -21.83
N LYS A 226 17.99 -28.29 -22.77
CA LYS A 226 17.76 -29.38 -23.76
C LYS A 226 17.66 -30.76 -23.10
N LEU A 227 18.41 -31.01 -22.01
CA LEU A 227 18.40 -32.28 -21.29
C LEU A 227 17.20 -32.45 -20.37
N HIS A 228 16.80 -31.39 -19.66
CA HIS A 228 15.76 -31.46 -18.62
C HIS A 228 14.40 -30.92 -19.07
N ALA A 229 14.30 -30.26 -20.23
CA ALA A 229 13.12 -29.50 -20.66
C ALA A 229 12.67 -28.44 -19.63
N MET A 230 13.59 -28.01 -18.79
CA MET A 230 13.41 -27.00 -17.72
C MET A 230 14.63 -26.08 -17.67
N SER A 231 14.42 -24.79 -17.40
CA SER A 231 15.54 -23.85 -17.27
C SER A 231 16.35 -24.14 -15.99
N PRO A 232 17.68 -23.87 -15.99
CA PRO A 232 18.51 -23.99 -14.79
C PRO A 232 17.95 -23.23 -13.58
N HIS A 233 17.37 -22.06 -13.83
CA HIS A 233 16.69 -21.28 -12.78
C HIS A 233 15.57 -22.07 -12.08
N GLN A 234 14.75 -22.79 -12.84
CA GLN A 234 13.69 -23.63 -12.27
C GLN A 234 14.26 -24.81 -11.48
N ILE A 235 15.26 -25.51 -12.04
CA ILE A 235 15.89 -26.68 -11.40
C ILE A 235 16.56 -26.27 -10.09
N ILE A 236 17.38 -25.22 -10.10
CA ILE A 236 18.08 -24.73 -8.89
C ILE A 236 17.07 -24.29 -7.81
N ARG A 237 16.00 -23.61 -8.22
CA ARG A 237 14.93 -23.20 -7.32
C ARG A 237 14.22 -24.38 -6.67
N GLU A 238 13.88 -25.42 -7.44
CA GLU A 238 13.26 -26.64 -6.91
C GLU A 238 14.21 -27.38 -5.96
N ASN A 239 15.48 -27.50 -6.30
CA ASN A 239 16.50 -28.10 -5.46
C ASN A 239 16.63 -27.39 -4.11
N ARG A 240 16.61 -26.04 -4.10
CA ARG A 240 16.64 -25.25 -2.86
C ARG A 240 15.37 -25.44 -2.02
N TYR A 241 14.18 -25.46 -2.66
CA TYR A 241 12.93 -25.72 -1.93
C TYR A 241 12.89 -27.11 -1.31
N TYR A 242 13.29 -28.14 -2.06
CA TYR A 242 13.38 -29.50 -1.56
C TYR A 242 14.34 -29.60 -0.38
N THR A 243 15.54 -29.04 -0.51
CA THR A 243 16.56 -29.02 0.53
C THR A 243 16.07 -28.27 1.78
N ALA A 244 15.43 -27.12 1.62
CA ALA A 244 14.86 -26.34 2.73
C ALA A 244 13.79 -27.12 3.49
N ALA A 245 12.90 -27.82 2.77
CA ALA A 245 11.87 -28.66 3.38
C ALA A 245 12.47 -29.84 4.15
N GLU A 246 13.50 -30.49 3.60
CA GLU A 246 14.19 -31.60 4.24
C GLU A 246 14.90 -31.16 5.55
N ILE A 247 15.66 -30.05 5.49
CA ILE A 247 16.33 -29.49 6.67
C ILE A 247 15.28 -29.07 7.72
N ALA A 248 14.23 -28.35 7.31
CA ALA A 248 13.18 -27.92 8.23
C ALA A 248 12.56 -29.09 8.98
N ARG A 249 12.24 -30.20 8.29
CA ARG A 249 11.71 -31.42 8.91
C ARG A 249 12.69 -32.07 9.87
N ALA A 250 13.99 -32.08 9.54
CA ALA A 250 15.04 -32.70 10.36
C ALA A 250 15.31 -31.95 11.66
N VAL A 251 15.17 -30.60 11.65
CA VAL A 251 15.50 -29.74 12.79
C VAL A 251 14.28 -29.28 13.59
N THR A 252 13.06 -29.49 13.11
CA THR A 252 11.82 -29.07 13.80
C THR A 252 11.18 -30.30 14.47
N SER A 253 10.85 -30.18 15.75
CA SER A 253 10.08 -31.13 16.51
C SER A 253 8.72 -30.57 16.91
N ASP A 254 7.70 -31.44 16.94
CA ASP A 254 6.38 -31.05 17.42
C ASP A 254 6.33 -31.10 18.96
N VAL A 255 5.91 -29.99 19.57
CA VAL A 255 5.69 -29.84 21.01
C VAL A 255 4.19 -29.78 21.30
N PRO A 256 3.69 -30.30 22.44
CA PRO A 256 2.26 -30.27 22.74
C PRO A 256 1.69 -28.84 22.68
N LYS A 257 0.75 -28.61 21.78
CA LYS A 257 0.08 -27.31 21.63
C LYS A 257 -0.72 -26.95 22.87
N LYS A 258 -0.44 -25.81 23.49
CA LYS A 258 -1.38 -25.22 24.46
C LYS A 258 -2.68 -24.89 23.71
N LYS A 259 -3.80 -25.54 24.07
CA LYS A 259 -5.14 -25.25 23.53
C LYS A 259 -5.48 -23.77 23.72
N ARG A 260 -5.22 -22.93 22.73
CA ARG A 260 -5.77 -21.57 22.62
C ARG A 260 -6.91 -21.58 21.60
N ARG A 261 -7.95 -20.80 21.85
CA ARG A 261 -8.99 -20.54 20.82
C ARG A 261 -8.30 -19.94 19.62
N ASP A 262 -8.43 -20.60 18.47
CA ASP A 262 -7.82 -20.17 17.22
C ASP A 262 -8.66 -19.04 16.61
N PHE A 263 -8.39 -17.83 17.08
CA PHE A 263 -9.04 -16.62 16.55
C PHE A 263 -8.73 -16.41 15.07
N ASP A 264 -7.59 -16.92 14.58
CA ASP A 264 -7.22 -16.84 13.17
C ASP A 264 -8.19 -17.65 12.30
N ALA A 265 -8.50 -18.87 12.70
CA ALA A 265 -9.47 -19.69 11.99
C ALA A 265 -10.87 -19.07 11.96
N LEU A 266 -11.26 -18.32 13.01
CA LEU A 266 -12.52 -17.59 13.05
C LEU A 266 -12.56 -16.45 12.03
N LEU A 267 -11.45 -15.71 11.89
CA LEU A 267 -11.35 -14.53 11.04
C LEU A 267 -11.00 -14.84 9.58
N THR A 268 -10.53 -16.05 9.27
CA THR A 268 -10.15 -16.46 7.91
C THR A 268 -11.16 -17.35 7.21
N ARG A 269 -12.11 -17.95 7.97
CA ARG A 269 -13.23 -18.72 7.37
C ARG A 269 -14.21 -17.77 6.69
N THR A 270 -14.78 -18.17 5.56
CA THR A 270 -15.80 -17.40 4.84
C THR A 270 -16.96 -17.02 5.76
N PHE A 271 -17.45 -17.96 6.56
CA PHE A 271 -18.39 -17.71 7.65
C PHE A 271 -17.76 -18.16 8.98
N PRO A 272 -17.62 -17.30 10.00
CA PRO A 272 -18.18 -15.94 10.16
C PRO A 272 -17.24 -14.79 9.71
N GLY A 273 -16.10 -15.04 9.07
CA GLY A 273 -15.10 -14.01 8.76
C GLY A 273 -15.65 -12.87 7.90
N VAL A 274 -16.42 -13.17 6.82
CA VAL A 274 -16.99 -12.12 5.96
C VAL A 274 -18.01 -11.24 6.70
N PRO A 275 -18.98 -11.77 7.46
CA PRO A 275 -19.84 -10.95 8.32
C PRO A 275 -19.07 -10.07 9.31
N ILE A 276 -18.03 -10.60 9.95
CA ILE A 276 -17.17 -9.83 10.87
C ILE A 276 -16.44 -8.71 10.12
N LEU A 277 -15.93 -8.98 8.92
CA LEU A 277 -15.29 -7.98 8.08
C LEU A 277 -16.26 -6.83 7.75
N ILE A 278 -17.44 -7.16 7.27
CA ILE A 278 -18.46 -6.16 6.93
C ILE A 278 -18.85 -5.34 8.17
N LEU A 279 -19.07 -5.99 9.31
CA LEU A 279 -19.43 -5.32 10.55
C LEU A 279 -18.29 -4.39 11.03
N THR A 280 -17.03 -4.83 10.94
CA THR A 280 -15.86 -4.02 11.31
C THR A 280 -15.76 -2.79 10.43
N LEU A 281 -15.90 -2.95 9.10
CA LEU A 281 -15.86 -1.83 8.17
C LEU A 281 -17.02 -0.86 8.40
N LEU A 282 -18.21 -1.36 8.61
CA LEU A 282 -19.40 -0.54 8.91
C LEU A 282 -19.22 0.22 10.23
N ALA A 283 -18.71 -0.43 11.27
CA ALA A 283 -18.46 0.21 12.56
C ALA A 283 -17.42 1.34 12.44
N ILE A 284 -16.33 1.10 11.71
CA ILE A 284 -15.31 2.14 11.44
C ILE A 284 -15.95 3.31 10.70
N LEU A 285 -16.73 3.03 9.67
CA LEU A 285 -17.38 4.06 8.85
C LEU A 285 -18.35 4.90 9.70
N LEU A 286 -19.18 4.26 10.51
CA LEU A 286 -20.09 4.96 11.43
C LEU A 286 -19.33 5.83 12.44
N ILE A 287 -18.27 5.32 13.07
CA ILE A 287 -17.48 6.10 14.03
C ILE A 287 -16.82 7.29 13.35
N VAL A 288 -16.25 7.10 12.15
CA VAL A 288 -15.62 8.19 11.39
C VAL A 288 -16.65 9.26 11.01
N PHE A 289 -17.88 8.86 10.63
CA PHE A 289 -18.94 9.84 10.31
C PHE A 289 -19.41 10.59 11.54
N GLU A 290 -19.73 9.93 12.63
CA GLU A 290 -20.25 10.56 13.85
C GLU A 290 -19.19 11.47 14.50
N VAL A 291 -17.99 10.92 14.77
CA VAL A 291 -16.92 11.69 15.42
C VAL A 291 -16.34 12.74 14.48
N GLY A 292 -16.18 12.40 13.18
CA GLY A 292 -15.71 13.33 12.17
C GLY A 292 -16.67 14.49 11.96
N GLY A 293 -17.99 14.22 11.87
CA GLY A 293 -19.01 15.25 11.77
C GLY A 293 -19.08 16.19 12.96
N PHE A 294 -19.00 15.64 14.17
CA PHE A 294 -18.92 16.47 15.39
C PHE A 294 -17.69 17.39 15.41
N LEU A 295 -16.52 16.87 15.01
CA LEU A 295 -15.29 17.67 14.93
C LEU A 295 -15.38 18.72 13.80
N GLU A 296 -15.92 18.35 12.66
CA GLU A 296 -16.17 19.26 11.53
C GLU A 296 -17.05 20.43 11.95
N GLU A 297 -18.25 20.15 12.49
CA GLU A 297 -19.19 21.17 12.94
C GLU A 297 -18.54 22.12 13.96
N THR A 298 -17.78 21.57 14.91
CA THR A 298 -17.10 22.37 15.93
C THR A 298 -16.03 23.27 15.30
N ILE A 299 -15.17 22.73 14.42
CA ILE A 299 -14.06 23.48 13.83
C ILE A 299 -14.60 24.53 12.84
N VAL A 300 -15.55 24.15 12.00
CA VAL A 300 -16.17 25.06 11.02
C VAL A 300 -16.89 26.20 11.73
N SER A 301 -17.73 25.92 12.73
CA SER A 301 -18.42 26.93 13.54
C SER A 301 -17.44 27.91 14.21
N LEU A 302 -16.35 27.41 14.79
CA LEU A 302 -15.31 28.29 15.36
C LEU A 302 -14.63 29.14 14.30
N MET A 303 -14.32 28.59 13.12
CA MET A 303 -13.67 29.34 12.05
C MET A 303 -14.61 30.37 11.43
N THR A 304 -15.89 30.04 11.26
CA THR A 304 -16.89 31.01 10.76
C THR A 304 -17.03 32.18 11.74
N THR A 305 -17.24 31.91 13.03
CA THR A 305 -17.46 32.97 14.03
C THR A 305 -16.23 33.85 14.26
N TYR A 306 -15.02 33.27 14.27
CA TYR A 306 -13.82 34.02 14.65
C TYR A 306 -12.96 34.49 13.47
N ILE A 307 -13.15 33.96 12.26
CA ILE A 307 -12.33 34.30 11.09
C ILE A 307 -13.19 34.86 9.96
N GLU A 308 -14.22 34.13 9.52
CA GLU A 308 -15.00 34.47 8.33
C GLU A 308 -15.90 35.69 8.56
N GLU A 309 -16.76 35.67 9.58
CA GLU A 309 -17.64 36.79 9.91
C GLU A 309 -16.88 38.09 10.19
N PRO A 310 -15.80 38.10 11.02
CA PRO A 310 -15.01 39.32 11.21
C PRO A 310 -14.33 39.81 9.94
N PHE A 311 -13.88 38.93 9.04
CA PHE A 311 -13.24 39.28 7.81
C PHE A 311 -14.21 40.06 6.89
N HIS A 312 -15.42 39.58 6.70
CA HIS A 312 -16.45 40.27 5.90
C HIS A 312 -16.95 41.59 6.57
N ALA A 313 -16.91 41.66 7.90
CA ALA A 313 -17.28 42.86 8.64
C ALA A 313 -16.31 44.04 8.46
N PHE A 314 -15.06 43.80 7.99
CA PHE A 314 -14.09 44.85 7.74
C PHE A 314 -14.45 45.75 6.55
N GLY A 315 -15.43 45.39 5.71
CA GLY A 315 -15.89 46.22 4.58
C GLY A 315 -14.81 46.48 3.52
N LEU A 316 -14.04 45.44 3.19
CA LEU A 316 -12.93 45.52 2.25
C LEU A 316 -13.40 45.75 0.80
N PRO A 317 -12.53 46.21 -0.12
CA PRO A 317 -12.88 46.28 -1.53
C PRO A 317 -13.37 44.94 -2.07
N ALA A 318 -14.38 44.91 -2.93
CA ALA A 318 -15.05 43.70 -3.39
C ALA A 318 -14.11 42.59 -3.86
N ILE A 319 -13.05 42.92 -4.60
CA ILE A 319 -12.06 41.91 -5.03
C ILE A 319 -11.31 41.28 -3.86
N VAL A 320 -10.99 42.07 -2.82
CA VAL A 320 -10.27 41.54 -1.62
C VAL A 320 -11.21 40.70 -0.78
N ASP A 321 -12.47 41.12 -0.67
CA ASP A 321 -13.52 40.41 0.04
C ASP A 321 -13.79 39.05 -0.61
N THR A 322 -14.02 38.99 -1.92
CA THR A 322 -14.28 37.75 -2.65
C THR A 322 -13.07 36.80 -2.66
N VAL A 323 -11.88 37.30 -3.00
CA VAL A 323 -10.67 36.44 -3.05
C VAL A 323 -10.21 36.05 -1.65
N GLY A 324 -10.31 36.96 -0.69
CA GLY A 324 -9.98 36.66 0.72
C GLY A 324 -10.94 35.64 1.34
N GLY A 325 -12.24 35.79 1.09
CA GLY A 325 -13.27 34.83 1.47
C GLY A 325 -13.00 33.45 0.86
N ALA A 326 -12.64 33.40 -0.44
CA ALA A 326 -12.26 32.12 -1.08
C ALA A 326 -11.03 31.47 -0.45
N ILE A 327 -10.04 32.22 0.02
CA ILE A 327 -8.88 31.68 0.74
C ILE A 327 -9.31 31.15 2.11
N ILE A 328 -10.11 31.89 2.85
CA ILE A 328 -10.64 31.46 4.17
C ILE A 328 -11.43 30.16 3.99
N LEU A 329 -12.32 30.11 3.01
CA LEU A 329 -13.11 28.93 2.67
C LEU A 329 -12.23 27.72 2.32
N ALA A 330 -11.11 27.92 1.60
CA ALA A 330 -10.16 26.84 1.29
C ALA A 330 -9.49 26.30 2.54
N ILE A 331 -9.11 27.17 3.48
CA ILE A 331 -8.51 26.77 4.76
C ILE A 331 -9.53 26.03 5.63
N MET A 332 -10.76 26.55 5.72
CA MET A 332 -11.87 25.91 6.42
C MET A 332 -12.14 24.51 5.87
N SER A 333 -12.14 24.37 4.54
CA SER A 333 -12.28 23.07 3.88
C SER A 333 -11.20 22.07 4.27
N GLY A 334 -9.95 22.49 4.19
CA GLY A 334 -8.82 21.61 4.44
C GLY A 334 -8.70 21.21 5.91
N LEU A 335 -8.83 22.17 6.82
CA LEU A 335 -8.66 21.99 8.25
C LEU A 335 -9.97 21.65 8.98
N GLY A 336 -11.09 22.24 8.57
CA GLY A 336 -12.38 22.00 9.20
C GLY A 336 -13.02 20.69 8.75
N ILE A 337 -13.04 20.45 7.46
CA ILE A 337 -13.76 19.31 6.88
C ILE A 337 -12.80 18.15 6.60
N ALA A 338 -11.80 18.33 5.74
CA ALA A 338 -10.98 17.19 5.31
C ALA A 338 -10.10 16.59 6.43
N PHE A 339 -9.53 17.42 7.29
CA PHE A 339 -8.61 16.97 8.35
C PHE A 339 -9.25 15.98 9.34
N PRO A 340 -10.44 16.23 9.97
CA PRO A 340 -11.01 15.31 10.94
C PRO A 340 -11.27 13.93 10.36
N TYR A 341 -11.91 13.84 9.20
CA TYR A 341 -12.23 12.56 8.57
C TYR A 341 -10.99 11.79 8.15
N VAL A 342 -10.04 12.44 7.48
CA VAL A 342 -8.82 11.79 7.00
C VAL A 342 -7.95 11.32 8.16
N PHE A 343 -7.85 12.11 9.24
CA PHE A 343 -7.07 11.75 10.42
C PHE A 343 -7.65 10.54 11.15
N LEU A 344 -8.95 10.56 11.44
CA LEU A 344 -9.65 9.44 12.07
C LEU A 344 -9.52 8.18 11.22
N PHE A 345 -9.72 8.31 9.93
CA PHE A 345 -9.60 7.19 9.01
C PHE A 345 -8.19 6.57 9.03
N TYR A 346 -7.13 7.39 9.01
CA TYR A 346 -5.77 6.89 9.12
C TYR A 346 -5.46 6.25 10.47
N ILE A 347 -6.07 6.72 11.55
CA ILE A 347 -5.97 6.05 12.86
C ILE A 347 -6.54 4.63 12.77
N PHE A 348 -7.77 4.47 12.27
CA PHE A 348 -8.40 3.15 12.16
C PHE A 348 -7.64 2.20 11.24
N ILE A 349 -7.19 2.68 10.08
CA ILE A 349 -6.36 1.86 9.19
C ILE A 349 -5.06 1.44 9.86
N SER A 350 -4.40 2.35 10.57
CA SER A 350 -3.18 2.03 11.30
C SER A 350 -3.43 1.00 12.40
N ILE A 351 -4.60 1.04 13.07
CA ILE A 351 -5.02 0.01 14.01
C ILE A 351 -5.22 -1.35 13.31
N LEU A 352 -5.96 -1.39 12.20
CA LEU A 352 -6.21 -2.62 11.44
C LEU A 352 -4.90 -3.23 10.90
N GLU A 353 -3.99 -2.39 10.45
CA GLU A 353 -2.67 -2.79 9.96
C GLU A 353 -1.79 -3.33 11.09
N ASP A 354 -1.70 -2.60 12.22
CA ASP A 354 -0.85 -2.99 13.34
C ASP A 354 -1.37 -4.24 14.07
N THR A 355 -2.69 -4.43 14.12
CA THR A 355 -3.29 -5.66 14.66
C THR A 355 -3.12 -6.87 13.75
N GLY A 356 -2.74 -6.69 12.47
CA GLY A 356 -2.71 -7.74 11.46
C GLY A 356 -4.09 -8.16 10.93
N TYR A 357 -5.15 -7.40 11.23
CA TYR A 357 -6.49 -7.69 10.72
C TYR A 357 -6.59 -7.42 9.21
N LEU A 358 -5.84 -6.43 8.71
CA LEU A 358 -5.87 -6.02 7.31
C LEU A 358 -5.44 -7.13 6.34
N THR A 359 -4.47 -7.97 6.73
CA THR A 359 -4.04 -9.14 5.94
C THR A 359 -5.13 -10.21 5.85
N ARG A 360 -5.92 -10.38 6.92
CA ARG A 360 -7.06 -11.31 6.94
C ARG A 360 -8.23 -10.79 6.11
N ALA A 361 -8.49 -9.48 6.18
CA ALA A 361 -9.44 -8.81 5.32
C ALA A 361 -9.07 -8.98 3.83
N ALA A 362 -7.80 -8.80 3.49
CA ALA A 362 -7.27 -9.03 2.14
C ALA A 362 -7.46 -10.48 1.69
N PHE A 363 -7.18 -11.46 2.55
CA PHE A 363 -7.40 -12.87 2.27
C PHE A 363 -8.88 -13.21 2.01
N LEU A 364 -9.79 -12.71 2.85
CA LEU A 364 -11.23 -12.94 2.66
C LEU A 364 -11.78 -12.29 1.38
N ALA A 365 -11.28 -11.10 1.04
CA ALA A 365 -11.70 -10.36 -0.14
C ALA A 365 -11.05 -10.85 -1.44
N ASP A 366 -10.00 -11.66 -1.37
CA ASP A 366 -9.18 -12.07 -2.52
C ASP A 366 -10.02 -12.68 -3.65
N ARG A 367 -10.94 -13.59 -3.33
CA ARG A 367 -11.82 -14.22 -4.31
C ARG A 367 -12.71 -13.21 -5.06
N PHE A 368 -13.13 -12.14 -4.38
CA PHE A 368 -13.93 -11.08 -4.99
C PHE A 368 -13.04 -10.14 -5.81
N MET A 369 -11.89 -9.77 -5.30
CA MET A 369 -10.93 -8.89 -5.97
C MET A 369 -10.38 -9.51 -7.25
N HIS A 370 -10.16 -10.83 -7.30
CA HIS A 370 -9.75 -11.54 -8.51
C HIS A 370 -10.70 -11.35 -9.69
N LYS A 371 -12.03 -11.27 -9.45
CA LYS A 371 -13.01 -10.99 -10.50
C LYS A 371 -12.84 -9.60 -11.12
N LEU A 372 -12.30 -8.66 -10.35
CA LEU A 372 -11.99 -7.29 -10.77
C LEU A 372 -10.58 -7.17 -11.38
N GLY A 373 -9.84 -8.27 -11.47
CA GLY A 373 -8.47 -8.28 -11.96
C GLY A 373 -7.43 -7.76 -10.97
N LEU A 374 -7.76 -7.81 -9.67
CA LEU A 374 -6.94 -7.36 -8.55
C LEU A 374 -6.66 -8.53 -7.60
N HIS A 375 -5.59 -8.44 -6.83
CA HIS A 375 -5.35 -9.33 -5.70
C HIS A 375 -6.05 -8.83 -4.42
N GLY A 376 -6.12 -9.68 -3.39
CA GLY A 376 -6.77 -9.37 -2.13
C GLY A 376 -6.32 -8.07 -1.47
N GLN A 377 -5.05 -7.66 -1.65
CA GLN A 377 -4.57 -6.36 -1.17
C GLN A 377 -5.28 -5.16 -1.81
N GLY A 378 -5.91 -5.33 -2.98
CA GLY A 378 -6.75 -4.34 -3.61
C GLY A 378 -7.95 -3.90 -2.73
N VAL A 379 -8.33 -4.69 -1.73
CA VAL A 379 -9.37 -4.30 -0.76
C VAL A 379 -8.97 -3.06 0.04
N ILE A 380 -7.67 -2.83 0.26
CA ILE A 380 -7.18 -1.70 1.06
C ILE A 380 -7.54 -0.36 0.41
N PRO A 381 -7.17 -0.09 -0.86
CA PRO A 381 -7.64 1.10 -1.57
C PRO A 381 -9.18 1.23 -1.62
N PHE A 382 -9.90 0.12 -1.79
CA PHE A 382 -11.36 0.14 -1.84
C PHE A 382 -11.97 0.60 -0.52
N VAL A 383 -11.50 0.06 0.61
CA VAL A 383 -11.98 0.47 1.94
C VAL A 383 -11.64 1.93 2.21
N LEU A 384 -10.42 2.36 1.87
CA LEU A 384 -10.00 3.76 2.00
C LEU A 384 -10.89 4.73 1.21
N SER A 385 -11.41 4.30 0.07
CA SER A 385 -12.20 5.17 -0.82
C SER A 385 -13.53 5.62 -0.22
N PHE A 386 -14.12 4.84 0.68
CA PHE A 386 -15.34 5.24 1.39
C PHE A 386 -15.11 6.43 2.34
N GLY A 387 -13.89 6.59 2.85
CA GLY A 387 -13.50 7.78 3.59
C GLY A 387 -13.11 8.91 2.63
N CYS A 388 -12.00 8.75 1.89
CA CYS A 388 -11.50 9.75 0.96
C CYS A 388 -10.77 9.10 -0.22
N SER A 389 -11.08 9.54 -1.45
CA SER A 389 -10.46 9.01 -2.66
C SER A 389 -8.96 9.33 -2.76
N VAL A 390 -8.47 10.42 -2.14
CA VAL A 390 -7.06 10.82 -2.19
C VAL A 390 -6.15 9.77 -1.53
N PRO A 391 -6.30 9.44 -0.22
CA PRO A 391 -5.51 8.38 0.40
C PRO A 391 -5.75 7.01 -0.23
N ALA A 392 -6.93 6.77 -0.77
CA ALA A 392 -7.24 5.54 -1.47
C ALA A 392 -6.38 5.38 -2.74
N VAL A 393 -6.28 6.41 -3.57
CA VAL A 393 -5.38 6.43 -4.74
C VAL A 393 -3.92 6.34 -4.30
N MET A 394 -3.50 7.04 -3.25
CA MET A 394 -2.12 6.94 -2.72
C MET A 394 -1.77 5.50 -2.33
N SER A 395 -2.71 4.78 -1.73
CA SER A 395 -2.49 3.39 -1.31
C SER A 395 -2.40 2.39 -2.47
N THR A 396 -2.85 2.74 -3.68
CA THR A 396 -2.68 1.88 -4.86
C THR A 396 -1.20 1.66 -5.22
N SER A 397 -0.30 2.54 -4.79
CA SER A 397 1.15 2.38 -4.95
C SER A 397 1.70 1.13 -4.25
N LEU A 398 0.99 0.62 -3.23
CA LEU A 398 1.35 -0.61 -2.52
C LEU A 398 1.05 -1.89 -3.32
N LEU A 399 0.26 -1.79 -4.40
CA LEU A 399 -0.05 -2.93 -5.25
C LEU A 399 1.16 -3.30 -6.12
N PRO A 400 1.43 -4.61 -6.31
CA PRO A 400 2.68 -5.07 -6.89
C PRO A 400 2.84 -4.70 -8.37
N THR A 401 1.77 -4.76 -9.17
CA THR A 401 1.86 -4.57 -10.61
C THR A 401 1.32 -3.21 -11.07
N LYS A 402 1.89 -2.66 -12.15
CA LYS A 402 1.39 -1.43 -12.80
C LYS A 402 -0.06 -1.59 -13.28
N ARG A 403 -0.41 -2.79 -13.72
CA ARG A 403 -1.76 -3.17 -14.14
C ARG A 403 -2.76 -3.00 -12.99
N GLU A 404 -2.48 -3.58 -11.83
CA GLU A 404 -3.35 -3.49 -10.67
C GLU A 404 -3.45 -2.07 -10.12
N ARG A 405 -2.33 -1.33 -10.09
CA ARG A 405 -2.32 0.08 -9.70
C ARG A 405 -3.27 0.90 -10.58
N PHE A 406 -3.24 0.67 -11.89
CA PHE A 406 -4.13 1.34 -12.83
C PHE A 406 -5.60 0.97 -12.60
N ILE A 407 -5.93 -0.33 -12.62
CA ILE A 407 -7.31 -0.81 -12.43
C ILE A 407 -7.87 -0.33 -11.09
N SER A 408 -7.11 -0.51 -10.00
CA SER A 408 -7.52 -0.08 -8.68
C SER A 408 -7.75 1.43 -8.60
N SER A 409 -6.86 2.24 -9.20
CA SER A 409 -7.00 3.70 -9.20
C SER A 409 -8.26 4.16 -9.93
N VAL A 410 -8.61 3.55 -11.07
CA VAL A 410 -9.87 3.85 -11.79
C VAL A 410 -11.06 3.50 -10.91
N LEU A 411 -11.12 2.28 -10.38
CA LEU A 411 -12.28 1.80 -9.62
C LEU A 411 -12.49 2.58 -8.33
N VAL A 412 -11.41 2.90 -7.61
CA VAL A 412 -11.44 3.67 -6.37
C VAL A 412 -11.97 5.10 -6.57
N THR A 413 -11.69 5.72 -7.73
CA THR A 413 -12.24 7.05 -8.04
C THR A 413 -13.73 7.05 -8.34
N MET A 414 -14.32 5.91 -8.67
CA MET A 414 -15.76 5.75 -8.89
C MET A 414 -16.54 5.51 -7.59
N LEU A 415 -15.89 4.96 -6.56
CA LEU A 415 -16.56 4.67 -5.29
C LEU A 415 -16.96 5.96 -4.54
N PRO A 416 -18.13 5.94 -3.84
CA PRO A 416 -18.60 7.11 -3.11
C PRO A 416 -17.74 7.34 -1.86
N CYS A 417 -16.99 8.45 -1.82
CA CYS A 417 -16.29 8.92 -0.62
C CYS A 417 -17.26 9.63 0.34
N SER A 418 -16.78 10.04 1.52
CA SER A 418 -17.60 10.77 2.51
C SER A 418 -18.34 11.96 1.92
N ALA A 419 -17.65 12.83 1.18
CA ALA A 419 -18.25 14.00 0.54
C ALA A 419 -19.35 13.65 -0.48
N ARG A 420 -19.18 12.57 -1.25
CA ARG A 420 -20.23 12.07 -2.15
C ARG A 420 -21.41 11.47 -1.37
N THR A 421 -21.15 10.83 -0.24
CA THR A 421 -22.19 10.33 0.65
C THR A 421 -23.02 11.46 1.23
N VAL A 422 -22.41 12.61 1.59
CA VAL A 422 -23.13 13.81 2.03
C VAL A 422 -24.09 14.29 0.93
N VAL A 423 -23.69 14.31 -0.34
CA VAL A 423 -24.60 14.67 -1.46
C VAL A 423 -25.75 13.66 -1.60
N ILE A 424 -25.46 12.37 -1.53
CA ILE A 424 -26.52 11.33 -1.61
C ILE A 424 -27.52 11.47 -0.44
N SER A 425 -27.02 11.67 0.79
CA SER A 425 -27.88 11.81 1.97
C SER A 425 -28.58 13.16 2.01
N GLY A 426 -27.87 14.26 1.77
CA GLY A 426 -28.42 15.62 1.85
C GLY A 426 -29.41 15.95 0.73
N VAL A 427 -29.17 15.49 -0.51
CA VAL A 427 -30.05 15.76 -1.65
C VAL A 427 -31.12 14.66 -1.79
N VAL A 428 -30.71 13.39 -1.87
CA VAL A 428 -31.64 12.32 -2.24
C VAL A 428 -32.35 11.72 -1.05
N ALA A 429 -31.63 11.36 0.02
CA ALA A 429 -32.27 10.72 1.17
C ALA A 429 -33.25 11.67 1.86
N SER A 430 -32.91 12.96 1.96
CA SER A 430 -33.72 14.00 2.62
C SER A 430 -34.95 14.41 1.82
N PHE A 431 -34.82 14.55 0.50
CA PHE A 431 -35.89 15.12 -0.34
C PHE A 431 -36.59 14.10 -1.22
N VAL A 432 -35.95 13.02 -1.67
CA VAL A 432 -36.55 12.01 -2.55
C VAL A 432 -36.90 10.76 -1.77
N GLY A 433 -36.04 10.35 -0.81
CA GLY A 433 -36.29 9.22 0.09
C GLY A 433 -35.13 8.24 0.17
N LEU A 434 -35.11 7.47 1.26
CA LEU A 434 -34.06 6.51 1.57
C LEU A 434 -33.91 5.40 0.51
N GLY A 435 -34.99 4.95 -0.09
CA GLY A 435 -34.96 3.93 -1.14
C GLY A 435 -34.25 4.41 -2.40
N ALA A 436 -34.48 5.66 -2.79
CA ALA A 436 -33.79 6.31 -3.92
C ALA A 436 -32.29 6.50 -3.62
N ALA A 437 -31.93 6.94 -2.42
CA ALA A 437 -30.54 7.06 -2.01
C ALA A 437 -29.82 5.70 -2.05
N PHE A 438 -30.44 4.64 -1.54
CA PHE A 438 -29.89 3.29 -1.59
C PHE A 438 -29.70 2.79 -3.02
N SER A 439 -30.63 3.11 -3.94
CA SER A 439 -30.51 2.72 -5.34
C SER A 439 -29.26 3.33 -6.03
N ILE A 440 -28.88 4.57 -5.68
CA ILE A 440 -27.64 5.20 -6.18
C ILE A 440 -26.41 4.39 -5.79
N TYR A 441 -26.30 3.95 -4.51
CA TYR A 441 -25.20 3.08 -4.08
C TYR A 441 -25.16 1.78 -4.88
N LEU A 442 -26.33 1.16 -5.09
CA LEU A 442 -26.43 -0.10 -5.83
C LEU A 442 -25.97 0.06 -7.29
N ILE A 443 -26.38 1.16 -7.94
CA ILE A 443 -25.96 1.49 -9.31
C ILE A 443 -24.47 1.72 -9.37
N VAL A 444 -23.89 2.49 -8.45
CA VAL A 444 -22.46 2.77 -8.41
C VAL A 444 -21.66 1.48 -8.20
N PHE A 445 -22.06 0.63 -7.27
CA PHE A 445 -21.40 -0.66 -7.06
C PHE A 445 -21.49 -1.58 -8.28
N ALA A 446 -22.65 -1.62 -8.94
CA ALA A 446 -22.82 -2.38 -10.19
C ALA A 446 -21.89 -1.86 -11.30
N LEU A 447 -21.79 -0.54 -11.46
CA LEU A 447 -20.89 0.10 -12.42
C LEU A 447 -19.42 -0.18 -12.10
N VAL A 448 -19.00 -0.07 -10.84
CA VAL A 448 -17.63 -0.40 -10.41
C VAL A 448 -17.31 -1.86 -10.75
N PHE A 449 -18.25 -2.77 -10.51
CA PHE A 449 -18.06 -4.18 -10.84
C PHE A 449 -17.97 -4.41 -12.36
N ILE A 450 -18.86 -3.81 -13.15
CA ILE A 450 -18.86 -3.93 -14.61
C ILE A 450 -17.57 -3.36 -15.21
N VAL A 451 -17.20 -2.13 -14.80
CA VAL A 451 -15.98 -1.48 -15.27
C VAL A 451 -14.73 -2.28 -14.86
N GLY A 452 -14.71 -2.80 -13.64
CA GLY A 452 -13.63 -3.66 -13.14
C GLY A 452 -13.46 -4.92 -14.00
N CYS A 453 -14.56 -5.62 -14.31
CA CYS A 453 -14.54 -6.79 -15.19
C CYS A 453 -14.07 -6.44 -16.62
N ILE A 454 -14.45 -5.28 -17.15
CA ILE A 454 -14.01 -4.82 -18.47
C ILE A 454 -12.51 -4.50 -18.44
N LEU A 455 -12.06 -3.70 -17.47
CA LEU A 455 -10.65 -3.31 -17.33
C LEU A 455 -9.74 -4.51 -17.09
N SER A 456 -10.23 -5.50 -16.33
CA SER A 456 -9.51 -6.76 -16.11
C SER A 456 -9.21 -7.52 -17.40
N LYS A 457 -10.08 -7.45 -18.41
CA LYS A 457 -9.91 -8.11 -19.71
C LYS A 457 -9.10 -7.28 -20.71
N VAL A 458 -9.24 -5.96 -20.66
CA VAL A 458 -8.63 -5.04 -21.65
C VAL A 458 -7.20 -4.65 -21.27
N THR A 459 -6.91 -4.56 -19.97
CA THR A 459 -5.58 -4.13 -19.50
C THR A 459 -4.58 -5.28 -19.60
N PRO A 460 -3.48 -5.17 -20.40
CA PRO A 460 -2.49 -6.22 -20.56
C PRO A 460 -1.71 -6.45 -19.25
N GLY A 461 -1.25 -7.69 -19.05
CA GLY A 461 -0.43 -8.12 -17.92
C GLY A 461 -0.98 -9.38 -17.26
N GLU A 462 -0.09 -10.18 -16.70
CA GLU A 462 -0.44 -11.42 -16.00
C GLU A 462 -0.87 -11.16 -14.56
N GLN A 463 -1.77 -12.01 -14.04
CA GLN A 463 -2.10 -12.07 -12.63
C GLN A 463 -1.19 -13.11 -11.98
N TYR A 464 -0.25 -12.66 -11.18
CA TYR A 464 0.58 -13.57 -10.39
C TYR A 464 -0.17 -13.96 -9.12
N GLY A 465 -0.14 -15.25 -8.76
CA GLY A 465 -0.67 -15.70 -7.47
C GLY A 465 0.14 -15.07 -6.32
N MET A 466 -0.53 -14.43 -5.38
CA MET A 466 0.14 -13.81 -4.25
C MET A 466 0.16 -14.74 -3.04
N ILE A 467 1.34 -14.93 -2.47
CA ILE A 467 1.51 -15.59 -1.18
C ILE A 467 1.34 -14.52 -0.11
N LEU A 468 0.15 -14.48 0.52
CA LEU A 468 -0.14 -13.59 1.64
C LEU A 468 0.44 -14.17 2.94
N GLU A 469 1.45 -13.53 3.49
CA GLU A 469 1.87 -13.81 4.86
C GLU A 469 0.85 -13.24 5.85
N MET A 470 0.20 -14.12 6.60
CA MET A 470 -0.68 -13.70 7.68
C MET A 470 0.17 -13.33 8.90
N SER A 471 0.36 -12.03 9.11
CA SER A 471 0.95 -11.53 10.36
C SER A 471 0.11 -11.96 11.55
N LYS A 472 0.75 -12.28 12.69
CA LYS A 472 0.02 -12.69 13.90
C LYS A 472 -0.82 -11.55 14.46
N ILE A 473 -2.00 -11.87 15.01
CA ILE A 473 -2.83 -10.88 15.70
C ILE A 473 -2.10 -10.41 16.95
N ARG A 474 -1.85 -9.11 17.03
CA ARG A 474 -1.21 -8.47 18.18
C ARG A 474 -2.01 -7.23 18.62
N ARG A 475 -1.78 -6.79 19.86
CA ARG A 475 -2.38 -5.56 20.34
C ARG A 475 -1.71 -4.35 19.70
N PRO A 476 -2.47 -3.36 19.21
CA PRO A 476 -1.90 -2.17 18.60
C PRO A 476 -1.22 -1.31 19.66
N ILE A 477 -0.09 -0.71 19.31
CA ILE A 477 0.62 0.23 20.17
C ILE A 477 0.19 1.64 19.78
N LEU A 478 -0.69 2.26 20.58
CA LEU A 478 -1.31 3.55 20.28
C LEU A 478 -0.32 4.65 19.89
N LYS A 479 0.85 4.71 20.54
CA LYS A 479 1.90 5.69 20.18
C LYS A 479 2.35 5.56 18.72
N TYR A 480 2.53 4.35 18.23
CA TYR A 480 2.94 4.11 16.84
C TYR A 480 1.79 4.33 15.85
N VAL A 481 0.57 3.94 16.25
CA VAL A 481 -0.66 4.18 15.47
C VAL A 481 -0.83 5.68 15.19
N VAL A 482 -0.80 6.51 16.23
CA VAL A 482 -0.95 7.97 16.10
C VAL A 482 0.19 8.59 15.31
N LYS A 483 1.44 8.18 15.56
CA LYS A 483 2.60 8.67 14.79
C LYS A 483 2.47 8.35 13.30
N LYS A 484 2.05 7.13 12.96
CA LYS A 484 1.87 6.67 11.57
C LYS A 484 0.73 7.41 10.88
N ALA A 485 -0.40 7.56 11.57
CA ALA A 485 -1.54 8.34 11.09
C ALA A 485 -1.16 9.81 10.83
N TRP A 486 -0.41 10.42 11.73
CA TRP A 486 0.09 11.80 11.58
C TRP A 486 1.02 11.98 10.38
N LEU A 487 1.96 11.05 10.17
CA LEU A 487 2.86 11.11 9.01
C LEU A 487 2.11 11.04 7.68
N ARG A 488 1.14 10.14 7.57
CA ARG A 488 0.29 10.02 6.37
C ARG A 488 -0.61 11.25 6.16
N LEU A 489 -1.16 11.79 7.26
CA LEU A 489 -1.94 13.01 7.21
C LEU A 489 -1.09 14.21 6.75
N LYS A 490 0.14 14.33 7.27
CA LYS A 490 1.06 15.40 6.87
C LYS A 490 1.32 15.36 5.37
N GLU A 491 1.56 14.19 4.79
CA GLU A 491 1.76 14.02 3.35
C GLU A 491 0.50 14.43 2.56
N PHE A 492 -0.68 14.05 3.03
CA PHE A 492 -1.95 14.48 2.44
C PHE A 492 -2.10 16.00 2.46
N LEU A 493 -1.86 16.66 3.59
CA LEU A 493 -1.99 18.11 3.73
C LEU A 493 -1.01 18.85 2.81
N TYR A 494 0.24 18.38 2.68
CA TYR A 494 1.22 19.00 1.77
C TYR A 494 0.82 18.94 0.30
N ILE A 495 0.02 17.96 -0.10
CA ILE A 495 -0.44 17.83 -1.49
C ILE A 495 -1.77 18.56 -1.68
N ALA A 496 -2.73 18.34 -0.77
CA ALA A 496 -4.09 18.81 -0.93
C ALA A 496 -4.27 20.31 -0.63
N MET A 497 -3.63 20.84 0.43
CA MET A 497 -3.83 22.24 0.85
C MET A 497 -3.40 23.28 -0.21
N PRO A 498 -2.19 23.19 -0.80
CA PRO A 498 -1.81 24.15 -1.83
C PRO A 498 -2.75 24.14 -3.03
N LEU A 499 -3.22 22.95 -3.39
CA LEU A 499 -4.13 22.79 -4.52
C LEU A 499 -5.51 23.37 -4.23
N LEU A 500 -6.04 23.13 -3.03
CA LEU A 500 -7.31 23.73 -2.58
C LEU A 500 -7.22 25.26 -2.56
N LEU A 501 -6.12 25.85 -2.07
CA LEU A 501 -5.90 27.28 -2.07
C LEU A 501 -5.87 27.85 -3.48
N VAL A 502 -5.08 27.27 -4.38
CA VAL A 502 -4.98 27.76 -5.76
C VAL A 502 -6.32 27.64 -6.48
N SER A 503 -7.03 26.53 -6.33
CA SER A 503 -8.33 26.33 -6.99
C SER A 503 -9.41 27.26 -6.44
N SER A 504 -9.43 27.52 -5.13
CA SER A 504 -10.39 28.45 -4.52
C SER A 504 -10.13 29.90 -4.91
N ILE A 505 -8.86 30.31 -4.98
CA ILE A 505 -8.50 31.65 -5.49
C ILE A 505 -8.95 31.82 -6.95
N PHE A 506 -8.70 30.79 -7.78
CA PHE A 506 -9.12 30.82 -9.18
C PHE A 506 -10.64 30.92 -9.29
N LEU A 507 -11.38 30.19 -8.47
CA LEU A 507 -12.84 30.25 -8.47
C LEU A 507 -13.37 31.59 -7.98
N GLY A 508 -12.85 32.14 -6.88
CA GLY A 508 -13.24 33.46 -6.39
C GLY A 508 -12.96 34.57 -7.41
N LEU A 509 -11.87 34.45 -8.19
CA LEU A 509 -11.60 35.40 -9.29
C LEU A 509 -12.59 35.20 -10.44
N PHE A 510 -12.95 33.96 -10.77
CA PHE A 510 -13.91 33.61 -11.81
C PHE A 510 -15.31 34.17 -11.49
N GLU A 511 -15.72 34.06 -10.22
CA GLU A 511 -16.94 34.63 -9.68
C GLU A 511 -16.93 36.17 -9.72
N TYR A 512 -15.84 36.78 -9.23
CA TYR A 512 -15.69 38.25 -9.25
C TYR A 512 -15.79 38.84 -10.66
N LEU A 513 -15.31 38.13 -11.68
CA LEU A 513 -15.36 38.57 -13.09
C LEU A 513 -16.74 38.36 -13.74
N GLY A 514 -17.74 37.80 -13.04
CA GLY A 514 -19.07 37.53 -13.60
C GLY A 514 -19.06 36.42 -14.67
N TRP A 515 -18.02 35.62 -14.72
CA TRP A 515 -17.89 34.53 -15.71
C TRP A 515 -18.77 33.33 -15.39
N VAL A 516 -19.26 33.22 -14.16
CA VAL A 516 -20.18 32.17 -13.74
C VAL A 516 -21.48 32.25 -14.51
N GLU A 517 -22.10 33.45 -14.59
CA GLU A 517 -23.36 33.70 -15.30
C GLU A 517 -23.20 33.48 -16.82
N LEU A 518 -22.07 33.93 -17.38
CA LEU A 518 -21.77 33.69 -18.79
C LEU A 518 -21.65 32.21 -19.11
N PHE A 519 -20.97 31.44 -18.23
CA PHE A 519 -20.82 30.00 -18.37
C PHE A 519 -22.15 29.28 -18.23
N GLU A 520 -22.99 29.70 -17.27
CA GLU A 520 -24.32 29.15 -17.05
C GLU A 520 -25.19 29.27 -18.29
N SER A 521 -25.29 30.49 -18.85
CA SER A 521 -26.10 30.74 -20.05
C SER A 521 -25.65 29.94 -21.29
N PHE A 522 -24.33 29.65 -21.38
CA PHE A 522 -23.77 28.84 -22.45
C PHE A 522 -24.08 27.33 -22.29
N ILE A 523 -24.05 26.83 -21.06
CA ILE A 523 -24.20 25.37 -20.78
C ILE A 523 -25.65 24.94 -20.61
N GLU A 524 -26.55 25.86 -20.25
CA GLU A 524 -27.96 25.61 -19.97
C GLU A 524 -28.68 24.80 -21.06
N PRO A 525 -28.61 25.15 -22.35
CA PRO A 525 -29.31 24.39 -23.38
C PRO A 525 -28.79 22.93 -23.51
N VAL A 526 -27.51 22.72 -23.21
CA VAL A 526 -26.91 21.38 -23.24
C VAL A 526 -27.32 20.59 -21.99
N SER A 527 -27.29 21.22 -20.82
CA SER A 527 -27.68 20.61 -19.55
C SER A 527 -29.15 20.18 -19.55
N GLU A 528 -30.06 21.06 -20.04
CA GLU A 528 -31.47 20.74 -20.15
C GLU A 528 -31.72 19.59 -21.15
N ALA A 529 -31.10 19.65 -22.34
CA ALA A 529 -31.30 18.63 -23.35
C ALA A 529 -30.76 17.24 -22.94
N VAL A 530 -29.61 17.17 -22.26
CA VAL A 530 -28.92 15.93 -21.92
C VAL A 530 -29.37 15.39 -20.56
N LEU A 531 -29.37 16.24 -19.54
CA LEU A 531 -29.60 15.84 -18.15
C LEU A 531 -30.99 16.21 -17.63
N GLY A 532 -31.73 17.05 -18.33
CA GLY A 532 -32.98 17.63 -17.83
C GLY A 532 -32.78 18.58 -16.63
N LEU A 533 -31.57 19.11 -16.45
CA LEU A 533 -31.19 19.96 -15.34
C LEU A 533 -31.06 21.42 -15.80
N PRO A 534 -31.58 22.41 -15.04
CA PRO A 534 -31.38 23.82 -15.33
C PRO A 534 -29.90 24.21 -15.21
N GLY A 535 -29.51 25.34 -15.85
CA GLY A 535 -28.12 25.78 -15.93
C GLY A 535 -27.41 25.90 -14.57
N PHE A 536 -28.10 26.51 -13.59
CA PHE A 536 -27.53 26.64 -12.24
C PHE A 536 -27.21 25.29 -11.55
N ALA A 537 -28.00 24.25 -11.82
CA ALA A 537 -27.73 22.92 -11.26
C ALA A 537 -26.46 22.29 -11.88
N PHE A 538 -26.23 22.50 -13.18
CA PHE A 538 -24.99 22.08 -13.81
C PHE A 538 -23.79 22.88 -13.30
N THR A 539 -23.96 24.18 -13.09
CA THR A 539 -22.93 25.03 -12.47
C THR A 539 -22.58 24.54 -11.07
N ALA A 540 -23.57 24.15 -10.25
CA ALA A 540 -23.34 23.52 -8.95
C ALA A 540 -22.52 22.20 -9.06
N LEU A 541 -22.75 21.36 -10.10
CA LEU A 541 -21.92 20.20 -10.38
C LEU A 541 -20.46 20.56 -10.69
N MET A 542 -20.22 21.66 -11.41
CA MET A 542 -18.87 22.14 -11.71
C MET A 542 -18.14 22.61 -10.45
N PHE A 543 -18.81 23.34 -9.56
CA PHE A 543 -18.26 23.70 -8.24
C PHE A 543 -17.93 22.44 -7.41
N GLY A 544 -18.74 21.40 -7.53
CA GLY A 544 -18.49 20.08 -6.97
C GLY A 544 -17.21 19.38 -7.46
N ILE A 545 -16.54 19.86 -8.53
CA ILE A 545 -15.22 19.34 -8.93
C ILE A 545 -14.13 19.78 -7.94
N LEU A 546 -14.25 20.99 -7.41
CA LEU A 546 -13.31 21.49 -6.41
C LEU A 546 -13.52 20.76 -5.09
N ARG A 547 -14.76 20.74 -4.61
CA ARG A 547 -15.22 20.07 -3.40
C ARG A 547 -16.61 19.50 -3.63
N LYS A 548 -16.76 18.18 -3.42
CA LYS A 548 -18.02 17.50 -3.74
C LYS A 548 -19.22 17.97 -2.91
N GLU A 549 -19.00 18.30 -1.65
CA GLU A 549 -20.01 18.83 -0.75
C GLU A 549 -20.53 20.20 -1.20
N MET A 550 -19.69 21.04 -1.80
CA MET A 550 -20.11 22.34 -2.34
C MET A 550 -21.17 22.22 -3.43
N ALA A 551 -21.25 21.11 -4.13
CA ALA A 551 -22.31 20.90 -5.12
C ALA A 551 -23.71 20.99 -4.48
N PHE A 552 -23.89 20.49 -3.26
CA PHE A 552 -25.16 20.60 -2.53
C PHE A 552 -25.41 22.03 -2.03
N GLU A 553 -24.41 22.63 -1.39
CA GLU A 553 -24.50 24.02 -0.86
C GLU A 553 -24.78 25.02 -1.98
N THR A 554 -24.01 24.94 -3.08
CA THR A 554 -24.17 25.82 -4.25
C THR A 554 -25.55 25.63 -4.90
N LEU A 555 -26.04 24.37 -4.96
CA LEU A 555 -27.36 24.10 -5.50
C LEU A 555 -28.46 24.84 -4.71
N ALA A 556 -28.38 24.82 -3.38
CA ALA A 556 -29.34 25.53 -2.52
C ALA A 556 -29.20 27.04 -2.62
N VAL A 557 -27.97 27.55 -2.65
CA VAL A 557 -27.71 29.00 -2.75
C VAL A 557 -28.17 29.58 -4.11
N MET A 558 -27.74 28.95 -5.22
CA MET A 558 -28.11 29.42 -6.56
C MET A 558 -29.61 29.23 -6.86
N GLY A 559 -30.20 28.19 -6.29
CA GLY A 559 -31.65 27.97 -6.38
C GLY A 559 -32.49 28.92 -5.50
N GLY A 560 -31.86 29.62 -4.55
CA GLY A 560 -32.50 30.58 -3.67
C GLY A 560 -33.42 29.99 -2.59
N SER A 561 -33.34 28.70 -2.33
CA SER A 561 -34.15 28.02 -1.30
C SER A 561 -33.41 26.84 -0.68
N ALA A 562 -33.55 26.66 0.63
CA ALA A 562 -33.08 25.49 1.36
C ALA A 562 -33.93 24.24 1.09
N ASP A 563 -35.20 24.42 0.70
CA ASP A 563 -36.07 23.31 0.28
C ASP A 563 -35.88 23.06 -1.23
N LEU A 564 -35.08 22.06 -1.56
CA LEU A 564 -34.72 21.76 -2.95
C LEU A 564 -35.92 21.27 -3.79
N LEU A 565 -37.00 20.76 -3.18
CA LEU A 565 -38.19 20.36 -3.92
C LEU A 565 -39.00 21.53 -4.47
N THR A 566 -38.75 22.76 -3.97
CA THR A 566 -39.36 23.97 -4.53
C THR A 566 -38.66 24.46 -5.81
N ILE A 567 -37.41 23.99 -6.04
CA ILE A 567 -36.55 24.42 -7.13
C ILE A 567 -36.43 23.36 -8.20
N LEU A 568 -36.29 22.09 -7.79
CA LEU A 568 -36.07 20.94 -8.67
C LEU A 568 -37.06 19.84 -8.36
N THR A 569 -37.46 19.11 -9.38
CA THR A 569 -38.30 17.91 -9.21
C THR A 569 -37.50 16.75 -8.60
N ALA A 570 -38.19 15.79 -7.99
CA ALA A 570 -37.54 14.59 -7.41
C ALA A 570 -36.66 13.81 -8.43
N PRO A 571 -37.09 13.59 -9.71
CA PRO A 571 -36.21 13.03 -10.72
C PRO A 571 -34.95 13.87 -11.00
N GLN A 572 -35.06 15.19 -11.05
CA GLN A 572 -33.92 16.08 -11.27
C GLN A 572 -32.91 16.01 -10.11
N LEU A 573 -33.39 15.99 -8.85
CA LEU A 573 -32.53 15.81 -7.68
C LEU A 573 -31.81 14.46 -7.70
N TYR A 574 -32.50 13.41 -8.14
CA TYR A 574 -31.91 12.10 -8.30
C TYR A 574 -30.79 12.08 -9.37
N ILE A 575 -31.07 12.65 -10.55
CA ILE A 575 -30.09 12.76 -11.65
C ILE A 575 -28.90 13.61 -11.21
N PHE A 576 -29.15 14.75 -10.57
CA PHE A 576 -28.09 15.61 -10.04
C PHE A 576 -27.13 14.85 -9.11
N ALA A 577 -27.68 14.15 -8.13
CA ALA A 577 -26.86 13.39 -7.18
C ALA A 577 -26.12 12.23 -7.86
N LEU A 578 -26.77 11.47 -8.76
CA LEU A 578 -26.14 10.38 -9.50
C LEU A 578 -24.97 10.88 -10.36
N VAL A 579 -25.19 11.97 -11.08
CA VAL A 579 -24.14 12.61 -11.89
C VAL A 579 -23.02 13.12 -10.98
N CYS A 580 -23.34 13.84 -9.91
CA CYS A 580 -22.33 14.35 -8.96
C CYS A 580 -21.45 13.23 -8.40
N VAL A 581 -22.02 12.08 -8.08
CA VAL A 581 -21.28 10.92 -7.54
C VAL A 581 -20.35 10.29 -8.59
N LEU A 582 -20.80 10.17 -9.83
CA LEU A 582 -20.02 9.53 -10.91
C LEU A 582 -19.07 10.50 -11.62
N PHE A 583 -19.39 11.78 -11.59
CA PHE A 583 -18.65 12.84 -12.28
C PHE A 583 -17.19 12.95 -11.78
N VAL A 584 -16.43 13.85 -12.36
CA VAL A 584 -14.98 14.06 -12.13
C VAL A 584 -14.58 13.85 -10.66
N PRO A 585 -13.51 13.11 -10.36
CA PRO A 585 -12.91 13.12 -9.02
C PRO A 585 -12.53 14.55 -8.62
N CYS A 586 -12.48 14.83 -7.32
CA CYS A 586 -12.04 16.17 -6.85
C CYS A 586 -10.62 16.50 -7.35
N VAL A 587 -10.32 17.79 -7.47
CA VAL A 587 -9.03 18.27 -8.01
C VAL A 587 -7.84 17.63 -7.28
N SER A 588 -7.93 17.47 -5.96
CA SER A 588 -6.89 16.79 -5.16
C SER A 588 -6.66 15.33 -5.60
N THR A 589 -7.73 14.60 -5.92
CA THR A 589 -7.62 13.22 -6.42
C THR A 589 -6.95 13.17 -7.79
N ILE A 590 -7.30 14.08 -8.69
CA ILE A 590 -6.70 14.19 -10.03
C ILE A 590 -5.19 14.48 -9.91
N ALA A 591 -4.79 15.39 -9.02
CA ALA A 591 -3.39 15.70 -8.79
C ALA A 591 -2.58 14.49 -8.29
N VAL A 592 -3.15 13.72 -7.36
CA VAL A 592 -2.51 12.49 -6.87
C VAL A 592 -2.44 11.42 -7.96
N LEU A 593 -3.50 11.26 -8.76
CA LEU A 593 -3.48 10.37 -9.93
C LEU A 593 -2.36 10.79 -10.91
N ALA A 594 -2.22 12.09 -11.19
CA ALA A 594 -1.18 12.60 -12.06
C ALA A 594 0.23 12.36 -11.52
N LYS A 595 0.41 12.43 -10.19
CA LYS A 595 1.67 12.12 -9.53
C LYS A 595 2.01 10.63 -9.59
N GLN A 596 1.03 9.73 -9.42
CA GLN A 596 1.26 8.28 -9.34
C GLN A 596 1.28 7.56 -10.69
N LEU A 597 0.33 7.89 -11.57
CA LEU A 597 0.13 7.21 -12.85
C LEU A 597 0.57 8.05 -14.06
N GLY A 598 0.95 9.31 -13.81
CA GLY A 598 1.31 10.27 -14.85
C GLY A 598 0.11 11.06 -15.40
N LYS A 599 0.41 12.22 -15.98
CA LYS A 599 -0.61 13.19 -16.44
C LYS A 599 -1.58 12.60 -17.47
N LYS A 600 -1.10 11.79 -18.43
CA LYS A 600 -1.94 11.16 -19.48
C LYS A 600 -3.02 10.25 -18.88
N MET A 601 -2.64 9.41 -17.90
CA MET A 601 -3.57 8.49 -17.26
C MET A 601 -4.55 9.22 -16.35
N ALA A 602 -4.12 10.25 -15.62
CA ALA A 602 -5.01 11.09 -14.81
C ALA A 602 -6.07 11.79 -15.67
N THR A 603 -5.68 12.34 -16.83
CA THR A 603 -6.62 12.94 -17.79
C THR A 603 -7.59 11.90 -18.34
N PHE A 604 -7.11 10.69 -18.68
CA PHE A 604 -7.97 9.59 -19.12
C PHE A 604 -9.03 9.24 -18.07
N VAL A 605 -8.64 9.07 -16.80
CA VAL A 605 -9.56 8.75 -15.71
C VAL A 605 -10.58 9.85 -15.50
N ALA A 606 -10.15 11.12 -15.54
CA ALA A 606 -11.04 12.27 -15.42
C ALA A 606 -12.08 12.31 -16.56
N LEU A 607 -11.65 12.19 -17.82
CA LEU A 607 -12.55 12.16 -18.98
C LEU A 607 -13.49 10.95 -18.95
N PHE A 608 -12.99 9.79 -18.57
CA PHE A 608 -13.79 8.58 -18.44
C PHE A 608 -14.92 8.77 -17.41
N THR A 609 -14.61 9.30 -16.22
CA THR A 609 -15.61 9.51 -15.17
C THR A 609 -16.61 10.60 -15.54
N VAL A 610 -16.19 11.69 -16.23
CA VAL A 610 -17.09 12.70 -16.79
C VAL A 610 -18.08 12.05 -17.76
N THR A 611 -17.55 11.33 -18.74
CA THR A 611 -18.37 10.70 -19.77
C THR A 611 -19.35 9.70 -19.16
N LEU A 612 -18.87 8.88 -18.21
CA LEU A 612 -19.72 7.92 -17.51
C LEU A 612 -20.85 8.60 -16.72
N GLY A 613 -20.53 9.69 -15.99
CA GLY A 613 -21.52 10.46 -15.24
C GLY A 613 -22.59 11.09 -16.16
N LEU A 614 -22.17 11.70 -17.27
CA LEU A 614 -23.08 12.30 -18.24
C LEU A 614 -23.96 11.25 -18.94
N VAL A 615 -23.38 10.13 -19.37
CA VAL A 615 -24.12 9.04 -20.01
C VAL A 615 -25.17 8.45 -19.05
N MET A 616 -24.78 8.19 -17.79
CA MET A 616 -25.72 7.70 -16.80
C MET A 616 -26.83 8.70 -16.48
N GLY A 617 -26.47 10.00 -16.34
CA GLY A 617 -27.47 11.06 -16.18
C GLY A 617 -28.45 11.15 -17.34
N ALA A 618 -27.96 11.09 -18.59
CA ALA A 618 -28.79 11.10 -19.79
C ALA A 618 -29.71 9.86 -19.88
N LEU A 619 -29.21 8.68 -19.55
CA LEU A 619 -29.99 7.46 -19.53
C LEU A 619 -31.14 7.53 -18.50
N PHE A 620 -30.87 8.04 -17.31
CA PHE A 620 -31.90 8.22 -16.28
C PHE A 620 -32.89 9.33 -16.65
N ASN A 621 -32.42 10.45 -17.26
CA ASN A 621 -33.30 11.49 -17.76
C ASN A 621 -34.27 10.93 -18.81
N LEU A 622 -33.75 10.19 -19.79
CA LEU A 622 -34.59 9.54 -20.81
C LEU A 622 -35.55 8.53 -20.18
N GLY A 623 -35.08 7.75 -19.21
CA GLY A 623 -35.93 6.81 -18.48
C GLY A 623 -37.08 7.49 -17.75
N PHE A 624 -36.81 8.57 -17.02
CA PHE A 624 -37.85 9.32 -16.33
C PHE A 624 -38.82 10.01 -17.30
N MET A 625 -38.36 10.51 -18.45
CA MET A 625 -39.23 11.08 -19.48
C MET A 625 -40.17 10.04 -20.13
N LEU A 626 -39.77 8.76 -20.17
CA LEU A 626 -40.56 7.71 -20.78
C LEU A 626 -41.55 7.07 -19.82
N PHE A 627 -41.29 7.08 -18.51
CA PHE A 627 -42.07 6.34 -17.49
C PHE A 627 -42.81 7.24 -16.50
N LEU A 628 -42.53 8.52 -16.44
CA LEU A 628 -43.21 9.54 -15.65
C LEU A 628 -43.86 10.59 -16.55
#